data_7f4e82ce725446643b7bdd5bda603bf2
#
_entry.id   7f4e82ce725446643b7bdd5bda603bf2
#
_cell.length_a   1.000
_cell.length_b   1.000
_cell.length_c   1.000
_cell.angle_alpha   90.00
_cell.angle_beta   90.00
_cell.angle_gamma   90.00
#
_symmetry.space_group_name_H-M   'P 1'
#
loop_
_entity.id
_entity.type
_entity.pdbx_description
1 polymer ?
#
loop_
_entity_poly.entity_id
_entity_poly.type
_entity_poly.pdbx_seq_one_letter_code
_entity_poly.pdbx_strand_id
1 'polypeptide(L)'
;DVAQHSVMAYSLWSGGDVWTLTDAQGQAHSVSTHPRLRANSGDTCRAAALADQGLIYQPGFLVGDDVRAGRLVRVLPDLRGPTLGIHAVYPTRKHLPGKVRAMVDFLADAFQPPAWKP
;
A
#
# COMPACT_ATOMS: atom_id res chain seq x y z
N ASP A 1 18.15 -4.24 -9.47
CA ASP A 1 18.45 -2.80 -9.21
C ASP A 1 17.88 -2.31 -7.88
N VAL A 2 16.63 -2.68 -7.47
CA VAL A 2 16.01 -2.23 -6.20
C VAL A 2 16.91 -2.52 -4.98
N ALA A 3 17.57 -3.67 -4.95
CA ALA A 3 18.47 -4.06 -3.86
C ALA A 3 19.66 -3.09 -3.63
N GLN A 4 19.99 -2.27 -4.64
CA GLN A 4 21.10 -1.31 -4.60
C GLN A 4 20.63 0.11 -4.23
N HIS A 5 19.34 0.33 -4.10
CA HIS A 5 18.77 1.63 -3.77
C HIS A 5 18.52 1.78 -2.27
N SER A 6 18.53 3.02 -1.80
CA SER A 6 18.03 3.36 -0.46
C SER A 6 16.54 3.02 -0.36
N VAL A 7 16.16 2.27 0.65
CA VAL A 7 14.78 1.84 0.90
C VAL A 7 14.33 2.31 2.27
N MET A 8 13.10 2.81 2.35
CA MET A 8 12.41 3.08 3.61
C MET A 8 11.36 1.98 3.82
N ALA A 9 11.57 1.16 4.83
CA ALA A 9 10.71 0.01 5.09
C ALA A 9 9.60 0.32 6.10
N TYR A 10 8.40 -0.14 5.77
CA TYR A 10 7.29 -0.21 6.72
C TYR A 10 7.44 -1.47 7.57
N SER A 11 7.72 -1.31 8.86
CA SER A 11 8.10 -2.41 9.76
C SER A 11 6.98 -3.41 10.05
N LEU A 12 5.71 -3.06 9.78
CA LEU A 12 4.56 -3.95 9.94
C LEU A 12 4.19 -4.68 8.64
N TRP A 13 5.00 -4.58 7.59
CA TRP A 13 4.83 -5.36 6.38
C TRP A 13 5.16 -6.82 6.63
N SER A 14 4.25 -7.73 6.29
CA SER A 14 4.39 -9.18 6.55
C SER A 14 5.54 -9.84 5.78
N GLY A 15 5.93 -9.27 4.65
CA GLY A 15 7.07 -9.71 3.84
C GLY A 15 8.44 -9.28 4.40
N GLY A 16 8.47 -8.50 5.48
CA GLY A 16 9.72 -7.96 6.04
C GLY A 16 10.48 -7.12 5.02
N ASP A 17 11.74 -7.47 4.78
CA ASP A 17 12.60 -6.77 3.83
C ASP A 17 12.52 -7.31 2.40
N VAL A 18 11.70 -8.32 2.17
CA VAL A 18 11.50 -8.89 0.85
C VAL A 18 10.29 -8.25 0.18
N TRP A 19 10.52 -7.64 -0.97
CA TRP A 19 9.45 -7.15 -1.83
C TRP A 19 9.14 -8.18 -2.89
N THR A 20 7.91 -8.62 -2.96
CA THR A 20 7.42 -9.52 -4.00
C THR A 20 6.48 -8.75 -4.91
N LEU A 21 6.83 -8.71 -6.18
CA LEU A 21 6.09 -8.04 -7.24
C LEU A 21 5.72 -9.06 -8.32
N THR A 22 4.60 -8.86 -8.97
CA THR A 22 4.10 -9.78 -10.00
C THR A 22 4.04 -9.05 -11.33
N ASP A 23 4.51 -9.67 -12.39
CA ASP A 23 4.46 -9.16 -13.76
C ASP A 23 3.09 -9.39 -14.43
N ALA A 24 2.95 -8.94 -15.66
CA ALA A 24 1.72 -9.09 -16.44
C ALA A 24 1.38 -10.56 -16.78
N GLN A 25 2.35 -11.45 -16.73
CA GLN A 25 2.21 -12.88 -16.95
C GLN A 25 1.84 -13.65 -15.67
N GLY A 26 1.78 -12.95 -14.53
CA GLY A 26 1.49 -13.54 -13.24
C GLY A 26 2.72 -14.17 -12.57
N GLN A 27 3.92 -13.94 -13.10
CA GLN A 27 5.13 -14.43 -12.48
C GLN A 27 5.57 -13.53 -11.34
N ALA A 28 5.88 -14.14 -10.19
CA ALA A 28 6.36 -13.42 -9.02
C ALA A 28 7.86 -13.21 -9.05
N HIS A 29 8.28 -11.99 -8.78
CA HIS A 29 9.68 -11.57 -8.66
C HIS A 29 9.92 -11.06 -7.25
N SER A 30 10.84 -11.67 -6.52
CA SER A 30 11.17 -11.27 -5.16
C SER A 30 12.56 -10.65 -5.10
N VAL A 31 12.69 -9.57 -4.36
CA VAL A 31 13.95 -8.88 -4.14
C VAL A 31 14.12 -8.59 -2.65
N SER A 32 15.27 -8.99 -2.09
CA SER A 32 15.66 -8.60 -0.74
C SER A 32 16.19 -7.17 -0.77
N THR A 33 15.69 -6.35 0.14
CA THR A 33 16.11 -4.96 0.30
C THR A 33 16.93 -4.78 1.56
N HIS A 34 17.70 -3.70 1.62
CA HIS A 34 18.47 -3.31 2.80
C HIS A 34 17.99 -1.93 3.28
N PRO A 35 16.93 -1.88 4.10
CA PRO A 35 16.34 -0.62 4.50
C PRO A 35 17.30 0.28 5.29
N ARG A 36 17.41 1.53 4.85
CA ARG A 36 18.14 2.58 5.55
C ARG A 36 17.31 3.16 6.71
N LEU A 37 15.99 3.15 6.58
CA LEU A 37 15.04 3.59 7.59
C LEU A 37 13.95 2.53 7.75
N ARG A 38 13.54 2.28 8.99
CA ARG A 38 12.36 1.47 9.34
C ARG A 38 11.40 2.29 10.15
N ALA A 39 10.12 2.31 9.76
CA ALA A 39 9.07 3.01 10.48
C ALA A 39 7.81 2.13 10.56
N ASN A 40 7.08 2.25 11.64
CA ASN A 40 5.77 1.62 11.83
C ASN A 40 4.61 2.51 11.32
N SER A 41 4.94 3.59 10.63
CA SER A 41 4.00 4.51 10.00
C SER A 41 4.31 4.63 8.51
N GLY A 42 3.31 4.37 7.68
CA GLY A 42 3.40 4.58 6.23
C GLY A 42 3.61 6.05 5.86
N ASP A 43 3.02 6.98 6.64
CA ASP A 43 3.22 8.42 6.44
C ASP A 43 4.67 8.84 6.67
N THR A 44 5.37 8.23 7.63
CA THR A 44 6.80 8.47 7.83
C THR A 44 7.62 8.01 6.63
N CYS A 45 7.32 6.82 6.08
CA CYS A 45 7.97 6.35 4.86
C CYS A 45 7.67 7.27 3.67
N ARG A 46 6.41 7.71 3.53
CA ARG A 46 5.98 8.66 2.49
C ARG A 46 6.72 10.00 2.61
N ALA A 47 6.81 10.55 3.82
CA ALA A 47 7.54 11.80 4.06
C ALA A 47 9.03 11.70 3.69
N ALA A 48 9.67 10.57 4.02
CA ALA A 48 11.05 10.32 3.64
C ALA A 48 11.22 10.24 2.11
N ALA A 49 10.30 9.57 1.41
CA ALA A 49 10.34 9.51 -0.06
C ALA A 49 10.14 10.89 -0.71
N LEU A 50 9.22 11.71 -0.18
CA LEU A 50 9.00 13.09 -0.61
C LEU A 50 10.21 14.01 -0.36
N ALA A 51 11.09 13.63 0.57
CA ALA A 51 12.36 14.28 0.84
C ALA A 51 13.54 13.64 0.08
N ASP A 52 13.28 12.92 -0.99
CA ASP A 52 14.26 12.27 -1.88
C ASP A 52 15.19 11.25 -1.16
N GLN A 53 14.73 10.64 -0.05
CA GLN A 53 15.57 9.72 0.70
C GLN A 53 15.63 8.30 0.10
N GLY A 54 14.81 7.98 -0.90
CA GLY A 54 14.85 6.71 -1.62
C GLY A 54 13.48 6.11 -1.94
N LEU A 55 13.45 4.79 -2.08
CA LEU A 55 12.28 4.02 -2.49
C LEU A 55 11.41 3.63 -1.30
N ILE A 56 10.11 3.62 -1.52
CA ILE A 56 9.11 3.08 -0.58
C ILE A 56 8.21 2.07 -1.28
N TYR A 57 7.70 1.12 -0.50
CA TYR A 57 6.68 0.18 -0.95
C TYR A 57 5.41 0.41 -0.13
N GLN A 58 4.47 1.15 -0.71
CA GLN A 58 3.29 1.62 0.00
C GLN A 58 2.02 1.45 -0.86
N PRO A 59 0.86 1.26 -0.24
CA PRO A 59 -0.40 1.13 -0.97
C PRO A 59 -0.82 2.44 -1.65
N GLY A 60 -1.54 2.30 -2.77
CA GLY A 60 -1.96 3.43 -3.60
C GLY A 60 -2.80 4.48 -2.87
N PHE A 61 -3.59 4.09 -1.86
CA PHE A 61 -4.39 5.05 -1.09
C PHE A 61 -3.53 6.05 -0.29
N LEU A 62 -2.30 5.67 0.05
CA LEU A 62 -1.38 6.52 0.81
C LEU A 62 -0.57 7.45 -0.08
N VAL A 63 -0.19 6.99 -1.27
CA VAL A 63 0.78 7.72 -2.14
C VAL A 63 0.18 8.17 -3.47
N GLY A 64 -1.04 7.78 -3.78
CA GLY A 64 -1.64 8.04 -5.09
C GLY A 64 -1.77 9.52 -5.44
N ASP A 65 -2.10 10.37 -4.46
CA ASP A 65 -2.18 11.82 -4.65
C ASP A 65 -0.81 12.43 -5.00
N ASP A 66 0.27 11.93 -4.39
CA ASP A 66 1.62 12.41 -4.66
C ASP A 66 2.10 11.97 -6.06
N VAL A 67 1.73 10.76 -6.45
CA VAL A 67 2.03 10.26 -7.80
C VAL A 67 1.26 11.06 -8.86
N ARG A 68 -0.04 11.32 -8.64
CA ARG A 68 -0.83 12.16 -9.56
C ARG A 68 -0.33 13.59 -9.65
N ALA A 69 0.17 14.13 -8.55
CA ALA A 69 0.75 15.46 -8.50
C ALA A 69 2.22 15.53 -8.96
N GLY A 70 2.81 14.42 -9.37
CA GLY A 70 4.21 14.35 -9.81
C GLY A 70 5.24 14.53 -8.70
N ARG A 71 4.84 14.48 -7.43
CA ARG A 71 5.76 14.58 -6.28
C ARG A 71 6.48 13.26 -6.00
N LEU A 72 5.85 12.15 -6.35
CA LEU A 72 6.44 10.80 -6.34
C LEU A 72 6.34 10.20 -7.73
N VAL A 73 7.31 9.37 -8.07
CA VAL A 73 7.34 8.65 -9.35
C VAL A 73 7.16 7.15 -9.09
N ARG A 74 6.24 6.53 -9.82
CA ARG A 74 6.09 5.09 -9.79
C ARG A 74 7.26 4.45 -10.54
N VAL A 75 8.07 3.69 -9.83
CA VAL A 75 9.12 2.86 -10.42
C VAL A 75 8.58 1.46 -10.70
N LEU A 76 9.17 0.77 -11.66
CA LEU A 76 8.76 -0.58 -12.10
C LEU A 76 7.26 -0.64 -12.50
N PRO A 77 6.82 0.16 -13.48
CA PRO A 77 5.39 0.31 -13.81
C PRO A 77 4.74 -1.00 -14.29
N ASP A 78 5.54 -1.93 -14.83
CA ASP A 78 5.07 -3.22 -15.34
C ASP A 78 4.90 -4.27 -14.24
N LEU A 79 5.35 -3.97 -13.03
CA LEU A 79 5.24 -4.85 -11.89
C LEU A 79 4.16 -4.35 -10.91
N ARG A 80 3.46 -5.29 -10.28
CA ARG A 80 2.39 -5.00 -9.33
C ARG A 80 2.67 -5.64 -7.99
N GLY A 81 2.42 -4.91 -6.93
CA GLY A 81 2.36 -5.45 -5.57
C GLY A 81 1.09 -6.29 -5.34
N PRO A 82 1.01 -6.99 -4.20
CA PRO A 82 -0.18 -7.74 -3.82
C PRO A 82 -1.40 -6.84 -3.70
N THR A 83 -2.55 -7.38 -4.07
CA THR A 83 -3.83 -6.72 -3.82
C THR A 83 -4.19 -6.87 -2.35
N LEU A 84 -4.41 -5.75 -1.67
CA LEU A 84 -4.87 -5.72 -0.30
C LEU A 84 -6.38 -5.53 -0.26
N GLY A 85 -7.07 -6.40 0.50
CA GLY A 85 -8.49 -6.24 0.78
C GLY A 85 -8.72 -5.25 1.93
N ILE A 86 -9.74 -4.42 1.80
CA ILE A 86 -10.24 -3.60 2.90
C ILE A 86 -11.52 -4.26 3.41
N HIS A 87 -11.57 -4.58 4.68
CA HIS A 87 -12.66 -5.35 5.27
C HIS A 87 -13.24 -4.63 6.48
N ALA A 88 -14.57 -4.51 6.53
CA ALA A 88 -15.28 -4.17 7.75
C ALA A 88 -15.48 -5.46 8.57
N VAL A 89 -14.91 -5.50 9.77
CA VAL A 89 -14.99 -6.67 10.66
C VAL A 89 -16.00 -6.40 11.76
N TYR A 90 -16.94 -7.34 11.96
CA TYR A 90 -17.95 -7.27 13.03
C TYR A 90 -18.27 -8.68 13.59
N PRO A 91 -18.69 -8.79 14.86
CA PRO A 91 -18.73 -10.08 15.59
C PRO A 91 -19.72 -11.10 15.03
N THR A 92 -20.85 -10.66 14.45
CA THR A 92 -21.91 -11.57 13.99
C THR A 92 -22.77 -10.94 12.91
N ARG A 93 -23.31 -11.79 12.03
CA ARG A 93 -24.34 -11.39 11.05
C ARG A 93 -25.77 -11.48 11.61
N LYS A 94 -25.97 -12.22 12.72
CA LYS A 94 -27.28 -12.36 13.34
C LYS A 94 -27.58 -11.14 14.20
N HIS A 95 -28.76 -10.55 14.04
CA HIS A 95 -29.22 -9.38 14.79
C HIS A 95 -28.27 -8.18 14.76
N LEU A 96 -27.72 -7.89 13.56
CA LEU A 96 -26.83 -6.75 13.36
C LEU A 96 -27.58 -5.45 13.73
N PRO A 97 -27.06 -4.66 14.71
CA PRO A 97 -27.69 -3.39 15.07
C PRO A 97 -27.79 -2.46 13.85
N GLY A 98 -28.91 -1.72 13.72
CA GLY A 98 -29.14 -0.86 12.58
C GLY A 98 -28.01 0.14 12.29
N LYS A 99 -27.39 0.68 13.36
CA LYS A 99 -26.23 1.58 13.25
C LYS A 99 -24.99 0.90 12.63
N VAL A 100 -24.76 -0.37 12.91
CA VAL A 100 -23.63 -1.12 12.33
C VAL A 100 -23.91 -1.41 10.86
N ARG A 101 -25.12 -1.82 10.53
CA ARG A 101 -25.54 -2.03 9.14
C ARG A 101 -25.38 -0.74 8.33
N ALA A 102 -25.93 0.38 8.81
CA ALA A 102 -25.84 1.66 8.13
C ALA A 102 -24.37 2.09 7.89
N MET A 103 -23.48 1.87 8.86
CA MET A 103 -22.05 2.16 8.69
C MET A 103 -21.39 1.23 7.65
N VAL A 104 -21.71 -0.07 7.65
CA VAL A 104 -21.15 -1.00 6.67
C VAL A 104 -21.63 -0.65 5.26
N ASP A 105 -22.91 -0.34 5.09
CA ASP A 105 -23.49 0.06 3.79
C ASP A 105 -22.85 1.37 3.31
N PHE A 106 -22.72 2.37 4.18
CA PHE A 106 -22.02 3.63 3.88
C PHE A 106 -20.58 3.39 3.42
N LEU A 107 -19.82 2.58 4.14
CA LEU A 107 -18.43 2.27 3.78
C LEU A 107 -18.36 1.51 2.45
N ALA A 108 -19.26 0.56 2.21
CA ALA A 108 -19.30 -0.17 0.95
C ALA A 108 -19.53 0.77 -0.23
N ASP A 109 -20.44 1.74 -0.10
CA ASP A 109 -20.72 2.73 -1.14
C ASP A 109 -19.56 3.74 -1.29
N ALA A 110 -19.03 4.25 -0.19
CA ALA A 110 -17.96 5.24 -0.18
C ALA A 110 -16.65 4.72 -0.80
N PHE A 111 -16.41 3.41 -0.73
CA PHE A 111 -15.22 2.79 -1.31
C PHE A 111 -15.43 2.22 -2.73
N GLN A 112 -16.53 2.54 -3.41
CA GLN A 112 -16.78 2.16 -4.81
C GLN A 112 -17.13 3.40 -5.67
N PRO A 113 -16.36 3.65 -6.78
CA PRO A 113 -15.07 3.09 -7.14
C PRO A 113 -13.96 3.65 -6.25
N PRO A 114 -12.89 2.90 -5.97
CA PRO A 114 -11.84 3.40 -5.11
C PRO A 114 -11.14 4.62 -5.75
N ALA A 115 -11.27 5.77 -5.09
CA ALA A 115 -10.74 7.04 -5.58
C ALA A 115 -9.19 7.09 -5.65
N TRP A 116 -8.53 6.12 -5.04
CA TRP A 116 -7.06 6.01 -5.00
C TRP A 116 -6.44 5.11 -6.08
N LYS A 117 -7.23 4.56 -7.00
CA LYS A 117 -6.63 3.87 -8.16
C LYS A 117 -5.92 4.91 -9.02
N PRO A 118 -4.59 4.77 -9.23
CA PRO A 118 -3.87 5.63 -10.14
C PRO A 118 -4.31 5.41 -11.57
#